data_604b5ed7c78a08f04eca89f3b019cb3d
#
_entry.id   604b5ed7c78a08f04eca89f3b019cb3d
#
_cell.length_a   1.000
_cell.length_b   1.000
_cell.length_c   1.000
_cell.angle_alpha   90.00
_cell.angle_beta   90.00
_cell.angle_gamma   90.00
#
_symmetry.space_group_name_H-M   'P 1'
#
loop_
_entity.id
_entity.type
_entity.pdbx_description
1 polymer ?
#
loop_
_entity_poly.entity_id
_entity_poly.type
_entity_poly.pdbx_seq_one_letter_code
_entity_poly.pdbx_strand_id
1 'polypeptide(L)' 'MAEIKIEDGIIRVVELDIQDPKAAAVLAEYPAARWAEITRRALKIGLGYMKGGAKD' A
#
# COMPACT_ATOMS: atom_id res chain seq x y z
N MET A 1 0.65 -12.70 10.95
CA MET A 1 1.95 -12.64 10.29
C MET A 1 1.80 -12.13 8.86
N ALA A 2 2.62 -11.18 8.51
CA ALA A 2 2.51 -10.60 7.18
C ALA A 2 2.99 -11.55 6.10
N GLU A 3 2.31 -11.54 4.99
CA GLU A 3 2.67 -12.41 3.88
C GLU A 3 2.44 -11.67 2.57
N ILE A 4 3.47 -11.58 1.77
CA ILE A 4 3.38 -10.91 0.49
C ILE A 4 3.86 -11.85 -0.59
N LYS A 5 3.02 -12.04 -1.60
CA LYS A 5 3.32 -12.92 -2.71
C LYS A 5 3.33 -12.13 -4.01
N ILE A 6 4.27 -12.45 -4.86
CA ILE A 6 4.38 -11.81 -6.17
C ILE A 6 4.31 -12.88 -7.24
N GLU A 7 3.35 -12.73 -8.15
CA GLU A 7 3.13 -13.75 -9.15
C GLU A 7 2.46 -13.12 -10.36
N ASP A 8 3.06 -13.30 -11.52
CA ASP A 8 2.47 -12.83 -12.79
C ASP A 8 2.10 -11.35 -12.75
N GLY A 9 2.96 -10.53 -12.16
CA GLY A 9 2.70 -9.11 -12.08
C GLY A 9 1.64 -8.72 -11.07
N ILE A 10 1.26 -9.65 -10.21
CA ILE A 10 0.26 -9.39 -9.18
C ILE A 10 0.92 -9.44 -7.81
N ILE A 11 0.68 -8.41 -7.03
CA ILE A 11 1.15 -8.37 -5.64
C ILE A 11 -0.03 -8.72 -4.75
N ARG A 12 0.08 -9.83 -4.04
CA ARG A 12 -0.96 -10.24 -3.10
C ARG A 12 -0.49 -9.99 -1.68
N VAL A 13 -1.20 -9.16 -0.98
CA VAL A 13 -0.87 -8.79 0.38
C VAL A 13 -1.86 -9.42 1.34
N VAL A 14 -1.34 -10.20 2.29
CA VAL A 14 -2.17 -10.91 3.25
C VAL A 14 -1.69 -10.56 4.65
N GLU A 15 -2.57 -10.02 5.46
CA GLU A 15 -2.29 -9.73 6.87
C GLU A 15 -1.01 -8.92 7.06
N LEU A 16 -0.93 -7.81 6.37
CA LEU A 16 0.21 -6.92 6.51
C LEU A 16 -0.14 -5.77 7.44
N ASP A 17 0.61 -5.65 8.52
CA ASP A 17 0.43 -4.55 9.46
C ASP A 17 1.46 -3.48 9.16
N ILE A 18 0.97 -2.29 8.85
CA ILE A 18 1.85 -1.16 8.58
C ILE A 18 1.74 -0.18 9.73
N GLN A 19 2.84 0.00 10.42
CA GLN A 19 2.83 0.88 11.58
C GLN A 19 3.23 2.29 11.18
N ASP A 20 2.23 3.10 10.90
CA ASP A 20 2.44 4.47 10.48
C ASP A 20 1.24 5.31 10.91
N PRO A 21 1.32 5.94 12.08
CA PRO A 21 0.18 6.69 12.63
C PRO A 21 -0.30 7.80 11.71
N LYS A 22 0.60 8.47 11.00
CA LYS A 22 0.20 9.54 10.11
C LYS A 22 -0.59 9.01 8.92
N ALA A 23 -0.08 7.94 8.31
CA ALA A 23 -0.76 7.35 7.18
C ALA A 23 -2.11 6.78 7.60
N ALA A 24 -2.16 6.18 8.78
CA ALA A 24 -3.41 5.62 9.29
C ALA A 24 -4.44 6.72 9.47
N ALA A 25 -4.03 7.87 9.98
CA ALA A 25 -4.95 8.99 10.18
C ALA A 25 -5.49 9.50 8.86
N VAL A 26 -4.66 9.58 7.86
CA VAL A 26 -5.09 10.02 6.54
C VAL A 26 -6.09 9.04 5.95
N LEU A 27 -5.78 7.75 6.04
CA LEU A 27 -6.67 6.74 5.49
C LEU A 27 -8.01 6.73 6.22
N ALA A 28 -7.98 6.98 7.51
CA ALA A 28 -9.21 6.97 8.30
C ALA A 28 -10.19 8.06 7.89
N GLU A 29 -9.72 9.09 7.18
CA GLU A 29 -10.60 10.15 6.71
C GLU A 29 -11.48 9.70 5.54
N TYR A 30 -11.19 8.54 4.96
CA TYR A 30 -11.95 8.01 3.85
C TYR A 30 -12.95 6.97 4.34
N PRO A 31 -14.04 6.76 3.59
CA PRO A 31 -14.98 5.69 3.95
C PRO A 31 -14.26 4.33 3.94
N ALA A 32 -14.59 3.51 4.92
CA ALA A 32 -13.92 2.21 5.04
C ALA A 32 -14.08 1.38 3.78
N ALA A 33 -15.16 1.55 3.06
CA ALA A 33 -15.40 0.80 1.85
C ALA A 33 -14.36 1.10 0.77
N ARG A 34 -13.65 2.21 0.89
CA ARG A 34 -12.67 2.59 -0.11
C ARG A 34 -11.23 2.34 0.34
N TRP A 35 -11.05 1.83 1.52
CA TRP A 35 -9.69 1.66 2.05
C TRP A 35 -8.84 0.75 1.18
N ALA A 36 -9.41 -0.35 0.72
CA ALA A 36 -8.64 -1.29 -0.10
C ALA A 36 -8.22 -0.66 -1.43
N GLU A 37 -9.13 0.09 -2.03
CA GLU A 37 -8.84 0.76 -3.29
C GLU A 37 -7.75 1.80 -3.13
N ILE A 38 -7.85 2.61 -2.07
CA ILE A 38 -6.88 3.67 -1.83
C ILE A 38 -5.52 3.08 -1.49
N THR A 39 -5.51 2.00 -0.71
CA THR A 39 -4.26 1.34 -0.36
C THR A 39 -3.59 0.76 -1.61
N ARG A 40 -4.38 0.18 -2.50
CA ARG A 40 -3.84 -0.38 -3.72
C ARG A 40 -3.20 0.71 -4.58
N ARG A 41 -3.88 1.84 -4.69
CA ARG A 41 -3.35 2.96 -5.46
C ARG A 41 -2.08 3.51 -4.83
N ALA A 42 -2.06 3.62 -3.52
CA ALA A 42 -0.90 4.13 -2.81
C ALA A 42 0.32 3.23 -3.03
N LEU A 43 0.10 1.92 -3.02
CA LEU A 43 1.19 0.99 -3.26
C LEU A 43 1.74 1.14 -4.67
N LYS A 44 0.86 1.28 -5.66
CA LYS A 44 1.31 1.43 -7.04
C LYS A 44 2.13 2.70 -7.21
N ILE A 45 1.66 3.79 -6.64
CA ILE A 45 2.35 5.06 -6.74
C ILE A 45 3.68 5.00 -5.99
N GLY A 46 3.65 4.45 -4.77
CA GLY A 46 4.85 4.40 -3.95
C GLY A 46 5.93 3.55 -4.56
N LEU A 47 5.57 2.38 -5.07
CA LEU A 47 6.56 1.51 -5.68
C LEU A 47 7.10 2.09 -6.98
N GLY A 48 6.23 2.75 -7.74
CA GLY A 48 6.68 3.41 -8.95
C GLY A 48 7.64 4.53 -8.64
N TYR A 49 7.35 5.28 -7.59
CA TYR A 49 8.21 6.36 -7.17
C TYR A 49 9.60 5.84 -6.75
N MET A 50 9.60 4.76 -5.99
CA MET A 50 10.86 4.19 -5.53
C MET A 50 11.73 3.74 -6.69
N LYS A 51 11.09 3.14 -7.68
CA LYS A 51 11.85 2.62 -8.80
C LYS A 51 12.38 3.74 -9.69
N GLY A 52 11.53 4.70 -9.99
CA GLY A 52 11.88 5.70 -10.99
C GLY A 52 12.35 7.01 -10.44
N GLY A 53 11.79 7.46 -9.34
CA GLY A 53 12.07 8.79 -8.86
C GLY A 53 12.89 8.83 -7.63
N ALA A 54 12.88 7.80 -6.84
CA ALA A 54 13.62 7.82 -5.60
C ALA A 54 15.05 7.60 -5.88
N LYS A 55 15.54 7.84 -6.55
CA LYS A 55 16.71 7.64 -6.73
C LYS A 55 17.54 7.77 -5.75
N ASP A 56 17.57 7.64 -5.23
CA ASP A 56 18.06 7.56 -4.33
C ASP A 56 18.37 7.36 -3.87
#